data_4f82d589c1943bdb7deed2f10a87b6b3
#
_entry.id   4f82d589c1943bdb7deed2f10a87b6b3
#
_cell.length_a   1.000
_cell.length_b   1.000
_cell.length_c   1.000
_cell.angle_alpha   90.00
_cell.angle_beta   90.00
_cell.angle_gamma   90.00
#
_symmetry.space_group_name_H-M   'P 1'
#
loop_
_entity.id
_entity.type
_entity.pdbx_description
1 polymer ?
#
loop_
_entity_poly.entity_id
_entity_poly.type
_entity_poly.pdbx_seq_one_letter_code
_entity_poly.pdbx_strand_id
1 'polypeptide(L)'
;RGSKTTCPAGLTLVVTLRIISEYDQSPPAGTWSDRQKIAGGPLYDLGRVVRSSGSPSGVFLVTGKAIADAQKAHSTSGEVHDSDTRFVAALIAELGNGSGEYIDSEWCSTGTKAIAACDAYRLRRRQNCTYPDGRVVSIDVEYFLKFCINKNGYVVSTISVHT
;
A
#
# COMPACT_ATOMS: atom_id res chain seq x y z
N ARG A 1 59.04 -16.05 6.64
CA ARG A 1 58.54 -14.95 5.77
C ARG A 1 57.05 -15.21 5.56
N GLY A 2 56.22 -14.50 6.31
CA GLY A 2 54.78 -14.58 6.22
C GLY A 2 54.29 -13.86 4.95
N SER A 3 53.64 -14.60 4.07
CA SER A 3 52.89 -14.09 2.95
C SER A 3 51.61 -13.38 3.47
N LYS A 4 51.57 -12.08 3.39
CA LYS A 4 50.33 -11.30 3.64
C LYS A 4 49.43 -11.51 2.44
N THR A 5 48.45 -12.36 2.56
CA THR A 5 47.34 -12.44 1.62
C THR A 5 46.46 -11.20 1.85
N THR A 6 46.61 -10.21 0.98
CA THR A 6 45.73 -9.07 0.94
C THR A 6 44.40 -9.57 0.37
N CYS A 7 43.37 -9.63 1.18
CA CYS A 7 42.01 -9.80 0.67
C CYS A 7 41.67 -8.59 -0.21
N PRO A 8 41.13 -8.80 -1.43
CA PRO A 8 40.67 -7.68 -2.25
C PRO A 8 39.55 -6.97 -1.52
N ALA A 9 39.73 -5.66 -1.38
CA ALA A 9 38.77 -4.75 -0.74
C ALA A 9 37.38 -4.92 -1.36
N GLY A 10 36.45 -5.16 -0.47
CA GLY A 10 35.02 -4.88 -0.56
C GLY A 10 34.38 -4.93 -1.95
N LEU A 11 33.86 -6.09 -2.36
CA LEU A 11 32.71 -6.11 -3.25
C LEU A 11 31.55 -5.46 -2.46
N THR A 12 31.33 -4.17 -2.69
CA THR A 12 30.08 -3.55 -2.30
C THR A 12 28.99 -4.18 -3.16
N LEU A 13 28.24 -5.09 -2.59
CA LEU A 13 27.08 -5.66 -3.26
C LEU A 13 26.10 -4.51 -3.46
N VAL A 14 26.09 -3.94 -4.66
CA VAL A 14 25.05 -2.97 -5.08
C VAL A 14 23.77 -3.78 -5.20
N VAL A 15 22.97 -3.80 -4.14
CA VAL A 15 21.64 -4.36 -4.21
C VAL A 15 20.81 -3.45 -5.09
N THR A 16 20.62 -3.84 -6.35
CA THR A 16 19.73 -3.13 -7.26
C THR A 16 18.30 -3.39 -6.82
N LEU A 17 17.66 -2.37 -6.24
CA LEU A 17 16.25 -2.41 -5.90
C LEU A 17 15.42 -2.30 -7.19
N ARG A 18 14.46 -3.20 -7.36
CA ARG A 18 13.53 -3.15 -8.49
C ARG A 18 12.34 -2.26 -8.15
N ILE A 19 12.11 -1.23 -8.95
CA ILE A 19 10.93 -0.37 -8.84
C ILE A 19 9.77 -1.03 -9.58
N ILE A 20 8.70 -1.37 -8.88
CA ILE A 20 7.50 -2.01 -9.45
C ILE A 20 6.40 -1.03 -9.80
N SER A 21 6.42 0.18 -9.23
CA SER A 21 5.45 1.23 -9.53
C SER A 21 5.68 1.85 -10.90
N GLU A 22 4.61 2.36 -11.50
CA GLU A 22 4.67 3.14 -12.74
C GLU A 22 5.48 4.43 -12.54
N TYR A 23 5.31 5.10 -11.41
CA TYR A 23 6.22 6.15 -10.99
C TYR A 23 7.59 5.54 -10.68
N ASP A 24 8.57 5.87 -11.49
CA ASP A 24 9.89 5.25 -11.50
C ASP A 24 11.06 6.24 -11.35
N GLN A 25 10.78 7.50 -11.01
CA GLN A 25 11.83 8.44 -10.67
C GLN A 25 12.61 7.86 -9.50
N SER A 26 13.89 7.55 -9.75
CA SER A 26 14.72 6.86 -8.77
C SER A 26 14.74 7.61 -7.44
N PRO A 27 14.70 6.90 -6.32
CA PRO A 27 14.96 7.51 -5.03
C PRO A 27 16.34 8.19 -5.06
N PRO A 28 16.55 9.26 -4.28
CA PRO A 28 17.84 9.97 -4.24
C PRO A 28 18.99 8.98 -4.07
N ALA A 29 20.05 9.19 -4.83
CA ALA A 29 21.26 8.37 -4.74
C ALA A 29 21.81 8.43 -3.31
N GLY A 30 22.03 7.27 -2.70
CA GLY A 30 22.49 7.14 -1.33
C GLY A 30 21.79 6.02 -0.57
N THR A 31 21.54 6.23 0.69
CA THR A 31 20.83 5.28 1.53
C THR A 31 19.33 5.38 1.28
N TRP A 32 18.76 4.39 0.56
CA TRP A 32 17.33 4.22 0.52
C TRP A 32 16.82 3.82 1.91
N SER A 33 15.79 4.52 2.38
CA SER A 33 15.07 4.12 3.60
C SER A 33 13.60 3.85 3.26
N ASP A 34 13.05 2.83 3.88
CA ASP A 34 11.60 2.58 3.84
C ASP A 34 10.86 3.82 4.36
N ARG A 35 9.75 4.18 3.71
CA ARG A 35 8.96 5.38 3.99
C ARG A 35 9.65 6.72 3.70
N GLN A 36 10.67 6.75 2.87
CA GLN A 36 11.23 8.01 2.40
C GLN A 36 10.18 8.79 1.62
N LYS A 37 9.94 10.04 2.04
CA LYS A 37 8.90 10.89 1.45
C LYS A 37 9.27 11.35 0.04
N ILE A 38 8.22 11.45 -0.79
CA ILE A 38 8.30 11.97 -2.16
C ILE A 38 7.48 13.27 -2.20
N ALA A 39 8.14 14.36 -2.56
CA ALA A 39 7.49 15.67 -2.67
C ALA A 39 6.65 15.76 -3.96
N GLY A 40 5.62 16.63 -3.94
CA GLY A 40 4.84 17.00 -5.12
C GLY A 40 3.71 16.03 -5.48
N GLY A 41 3.38 15.08 -4.58
CA GLY A 41 2.23 14.19 -4.81
C GLY A 41 0.88 14.89 -4.73
N PRO A 42 -0.24 14.20 -5.04
CA PRO A 42 -0.31 12.76 -5.35
C PRO A 42 0.40 12.38 -6.66
N LEU A 43 0.97 11.18 -6.68
CA LEU A 43 1.72 10.67 -7.82
C LEU A 43 0.80 10.08 -8.90
N TYR A 44 -0.38 9.61 -8.50
CA TYR A 44 -1.34 8.95 -9.36
C TYR A 44 -2.66 9.73 -9.40
N ASP A 45 -3.25 9.83 -10.59
CA ASP A 45 -4.62 10.32 -10.71
C ASP A 45 -5.59 9.36 -10.00
N LEU A 46 -6.32 9.86 -8.99
CA LEU A 46 -7.20 9.05 -8.17
C LEU A 46 -8.34 8.43 -9.00
N GLY A 47 -8.86 9.14 -9.99
CA GLY A 47 -9.86 8.60 -10.91
C GLY A 47 -9.35 7.38 -11.68
N ARG A 48 -8.08 7.40 -12.09
CA ARG A 48 -7.43 6.26 -12.73
C ARG A 48 -7.23 5.10 -11.76
N VAL A 49 -6.83 5.38 -10.51
CA VAL A 49 -6.71 4.34 -9.47
C VAL A 49 -8.05 3.66 -9.25
N VAL A 50 -9.14 4.41 -9.14
CA VAL A 50 -10.50 3.89 -8.98
C VAL A 50 -10.89 3.00 -10.15
N ARG A 51 -10.68 3.43 -11.39
CA ARG A 51 -10.99 2.63 -12.58
C ARG A 51 -10.18 1.34 -12.63
N SER A 52 -8.88 1.41 -12.34
CA SER A 52 -8.00 0.23 -12.35
C SER A 52 -8.36 -0.76 -11.25
N SER A 53 -8.71 -0.30 -10.06
CA SER A 53 -9.12 -1.15 -8.93
C SER A 53 -10.49 -1.80 -9.15
N GLY A 54 -11.35 -1.19 -9.94
CA GLY A 54 -12.71 -1.67 -10.21
C GLY A 54 -12.79 -2.94 -11.05
N SER A 55 -11.73 -3.30 -11.79
CA SER A 55 -11.70 -4.56 -12.53
C SER A 55 -11.61 -5.77 -11.59
N PRO A 56 -12.08 -6.97 -11.99
CA PRO A 56 -12.07 -8.16 -11.12
C PRO A 56 -10.72 -8.52 -10.52
N SER A 57 -9.63 -8.25 -11.24
CA SER A 57 -8.25 -8.49 -10.81
C SER A 57 -7.45 -7.19 -10.67
N GLY A 58 -8.12 -6.08 -10.38
CA GLY A 58 -7.51 -4.76 -10.38
C GLY A 58 -6.67 -4.42 -9.16
N VAL A 59 -6.86 -5.14 -8.04
CA VAL A 59 -6.14 -4.90 -6.78
C VAL A 59 -5.30 -6.10 -6.40
N PHE A 60 -4.04 -5.86 -6.06
CA PHE A 60 -3.09 -6.85 -5.55
C PHE A 60 -2.61 -6.49 -4.15
N LEU A 61 -2.55 -7.50 -3.29
CA LEU A 61 -1.97 -7.45 -1.96
C LEU A 61 -0.69 -8.30 -1.99
N VAL A 62 0.47 -7.66 -2.08
CA VAL A 62 1.72 -8.35 -2.46
C VAL A 62 2.54 -8.90 -1.30
N THR A 63 2.19 -8.56 -0.06
CA THR A 63 2.89 -9.06 1.13
C THR A 63 1.95 -9.84 2.04
N GLY A 64 2.48 -10.80 2.78
CA GLY A 64 1.69 -11.53 3.77
C GLY A 64 1.04 -10.59 4.81
N LYS A 65 1.74 -9.52 5.19
CA LYS A 65 1.18 -8.49 6.07
C LYS A 65 0.01 -7.76 5.42
N ALA A 66 0.13 -7.35 4.17
CA ALA A 66 -0.94 -6.67 3.44
C ALA A 66 -2.20 -7.56 3.33
N ILE A 67 -2.02 -8.84 3.06
CA ILE A 67 -3.11 -9.82 3.00
C ILE A 67 -3.79 -9.95 4.37
N ALA A 68 -3.02 -10.14 5.44
CA ALA A 68 -3.55 -10.28 6.79
C ALA A 68 -4.27 -9.01 7.26
N ASP A 69 -3.72 -7.85 6.99
CA ASP A 69 -4.32 -6.57 7.36
C ASP A 69 -5.63 -6.31 6.59
N ALA A 70 -5.69 -6.64 5.31
CA ALA A 70 -6.92 -6.54 4.50
C ALA A 70 -7.99 -7.52 4.99
N GLN A 71 -7.63 -8.75 5.30
CA GLN A 71 -8.53 -9.75 5.84
C GLN A 71 -9.13 -9.29 7.18
N LYS A 72 -8.30 -8.75 8.07
CA LYS A 72 -8.74 -8.20 9.35
C LYS A 72 -9.70 -7.02 9.16
N ALA A 73 -9.35 -6.07 8.29
CA ALA A 73 -10.17 -4.91 8.01
C ALA A 73 -11.54 -5.29 7.43
N HIS A 74 -11.56 -6.22 6.47
CA HIS A 74 -12.79 -6.74 5.86
C HIS A 74 -13.67 -7.46 6.89
N SER A 75 -13.09 -8.35 7.68
CA SER A 75 -13.83 -9.08 8.74
C SER A 75 -14.41 -8.12 9.77
N THR A 76 -13.67 -7.12 10.20
CA THR A 76 -14.10 -6.13 11.20
C THR A 76 -15.21 -5.23 10.65
N SER A 77 -15.23 -4.96 9.35
CA SER A 77 -16.25 -4.10 8.74
C SER A 77 -17.65 -4.69 8.79
N GLY A 78 -17.76 -6.02 8.82
CA GLY A 78 -19.02 -6.73 8.71
C GLY A 78 -19.67 -6.63 7.32
N GLU A 79 -19.01 -6.03 6.36
CA GLU A 79 -19.50 -5.92 4.99
C GLU A 79 -19.31 -7.22 4.21
N VAL A 80 -20.20 -7.46 3.25
CA VAL A 80 -20.14 -8.63 2.37
C VAL A 80 -19.53 -8.23 1.03
N HIS A 81 -18.36 -8.79 0.75
CA HIS A 81 -17.66 -8.66 -0.53
C HIS A 81 -17.16 -10.03 -0.96
N ASP A 82 -16.99 -10.25 -2.25
CA ASP A 82 -16.54 -11.54 -2.81
C ASP A 82 -15.13 -11.93 -2.36
N SER A 83 -14.30 -10.94 -2.00
CA SER A 83 -12.93 -11.15 -1.53
C SER A 83 -12.42 -9.92 -0.77
N ASP A 84 -11.29 -10.08 -0.08
CA ASP A 84 -10.62 -8.97 0.61
C ASP A 84 -10.12 -7.90 -0.38
N THR A 85 -9.69 -8.30 -1.57
CA THR A 85 -9.28 -7.34 -2.62
C THR A 85 -10.47 -6.55 -3.16
N ARG A 86 -11.66 -7.14 -3.23
CA ARG A 86 -12.90 -6.43 -3.61
C ARG A 86 -13.35 -5.45 -2.53
N PHE A 87 -13.16 -5.81 -1.28
CA PHE A 87 -13.36 -4.87 -0.15
C PHE A 87 -12.42 -3.66 -0.25
N VAL A 88 -11.13 -3.90 -0.48
CA VAL A 88 -10.15 -2.81 -0.67
C VAL A 88 -10.52 -1.93 -1.87
N ALA A 89 -10.94 -2.53 -2.99
CA ALA A 89 -11.40 -1.80 -4.17
C ALA A 89 -12.61 -0.91 -3.87
N ALA A 90 -13.53 -1.38 -3.04
CA ALA A 90 -14.70 -0.58 -2.60
C ALA A 90 -14.27 0.64 -1.76
N LEU A 91 -13.28 0.48 -0.88
CA LEU A 91 -12.73 1.63 -0.12
C LEU A 91 -12.01 2.63 -1.03
N ILE A 92 -11.26 2.15 -2.03
CA ILE A 92 -10.64 3.01 -3.05
C ILE A 92 -11.71 3.80 -3.82
N ALA A 93 -12.82 3.16 -4.17
CA ALA A 93 -13.94 3.84 -4.83
C ALA A 93 -14.53 4.96 -3.94
N GLU A 94 -14.64 4.75 -2.64
CA GLU A 94 -15.08 5.80 -1.71
C GLU A 94 -14.10 6.98 -1.67
N LEU A 95 -12.79 6.74 -1.74
CA LEU A 95 -11.81 7.83 -1.89
C LEU A 95 -12.10 8.68 -3.11
N GLY A 96 -12.41 8.04 -4.24
CA GLY A 96 -12.74 8.70 -5.49
C GLY A 96 -14.00 9.55 -5.44
N ASN A 97 -14.90 9.28 -4.52
CA ASN A 97 -16.12 10.06 -4.26
C ASN A 97 -15.90 11.29 -3.37
N GLY A 98 -14.65 11.61 -3.01
CA GLY A 98 -14.30 12.77 -2.20
C GLY A 98 -14.34 12.54 -0.70
N SER A 99 -14.56 11.30 -0.24
CA SER A 99 -14.60 10.96 1.20
C SER A 99 -13.22 10.75 1.82
N GLY A 100 -12.17 10.79 1.01
CA GLY A 100 -10.80 10.54 1.42
C GLY A 100 -9.96 11.80 1.50
N GLU A 101 -8.90 11.73 2.29
CA GLU A 101 -7.89 12.76 2.45
C GLU A 101 -6.53 12.21 2.03
N TYR A 102 -5.89 12.87 1.06
CA TYR A 102 -4.50 12.59 0.72
C TYR A 102 -3.59 12.99 1.89
N ILE A 103 -2.68 12.10 2.25
CA ILE A 103 -1.73 12.33 3.35
C ILE A 103 -0.37 12.71 2.79
N ASP A 104 0.25 11.79 2.07
CA ASP A 104 1.58 11.96 1.48
C ASP A 104 1.88 10.90 0.42
N SER A 105 3.04 11.03 -0.19
CA SER A 105 3.63 10.01 -1.05
C SER A 105 4.96 9.56 -0.47
N GLU A 106 5.24 8.26 -0.55
CA GLU A 106 6.47 7.71 0.00
C GLU A 106 6.92 6.45 -0.73
N TRP A 107 8.21 6.16 -0.64
CA TRP A 107 8.77 4.90 -1.09
C TRP A 107 8.47 3.79 -0.10
N CYS A 108 7.96 2.67 -0.56
CA CYS A 108 7.59 1.52 0.25
C CYS A 108 8.29 0.26 -0.23
N SER A 109 8.72 -0.56 0.72
CA SER A 109 9.13 -1.93 0.43
C SER A 109 7.91 -2.77 0.08
N THR A 110 7.96 -3.49 -1.03
CA THR A 110 6.88 -4.35 -1.52
C THR A 110 7.29 -5.82 -1.61
N GLY A 111 8.35 -6.18 -0.93
CA GLY A 111 8.92 -7.52 -0.91
C GLY A 111 10.44 -7.50 -0.94
N THR A 112 11.06 -8.66 -1.18
CA THR A 112 12.51 -8.76 -1.24
C THR A 112 13.05 -8.02 -2.47
N LYS A 113 13.86 -6.99 -2.25
CA LYS A 113 14.51 -6.18 -3.30
C LYS A 113 13.54 -5.47 -4.25
N ALA A 114 12.30 -5.26 -3.85
CA ALA A 114 11.30 -4.53 -4.62
C ALA A 114 10.76 -3.35 -3.82
N ILE A 115 10.63 -2.21 -4.48
CA ILE A 115 10.08 -0.98 -3.91
C ILE A 115 9.03 -0.38 -4.83
N ALA A 116 8.16 0.42 -4.27
CA ALA A 116 7.15 1.17 -5.00
C ALA A 116 6.98 2.57 -4.44
N ALA A 117 6.78 3.54 -5.31
CA ALA A 117 6.32 4.86 -4.91
C ALA A 117 4.81 4.82 -4.73
N CYS A 118 4.34 5.08 -3.52
CA CYS A 118 2.94 4.95 -3.14
C CYS A 118 2.36 6.27 -2.67
N ASP A 119 1.09 6.49 -3.00
CA ASP A 119 0.26 7.51 -2.38
C ASP A 119 -0.46 6.94 -1.16
N ALA A 120 -0.52 7.71 -0.10
CA ALA A 120 -1.22 7.36 1.13
C ALA A 120 -2.45 8.25 1.31
N TYR A 121 -3.57 7.61 1.64
CA TYR A 121 -4.86 8.26 1.87
C TYR A 121 -5.47 7.78 3.18
N ARG A 122 -6.24 8.66 3.78
CA ARG A 122 -7.06 8.38 4.95
C ARG A 122 -8.53 8.46 4.56
N LEU A 123 -9.29 7.44 4.95
CA LEU A 123 -10.73 7.37 4.77
C LEU A 123 -11.39 7.22 6.14
N ARG A 124 -12.21 8.19 6.52
CA ARG A 124 -13.03 8.11 7.74
C ARG A 124 -14.45 7.77 7.36
N ARG A 125 -15.00 6.79 8.03
CA ARG A 125 -16.40 6.40 7.86
C ARG A 125 -17.02 5.91 9.15
N ARG A 126 -18.33 6.07 9.24
CA ARG A 126 -19.11 5.48 10.30
C ARG A 126 -19.63 4.14 9.85
N GLN A 127 -19.43 3.11 10.66
CA GLN A 127 -19.90 1.76 10.36
C GLN A 127 -20.51 1.09 11.59
N ASN A 128 -21.39 0.12 11.34
CA ASN A 128 -22.01 -0.66 12.39
C ASN A 128 -21.16 -1.88 12.70
N CYS A 129 -20.83 -2.06 13.98
CA CYS A 129 -20.17 -3.26 14.48
C CYS A 129 -21.16 -4.06 15.31
N THR A 130 -21.26 -5.37 15.03
CA THR A 130 -22.09 -6.29 15.81
C THR A 130 -21.22 -7.02 16.82
N TYR A 131 -21.55 -6.89 18.09
CA TYR A 131 -20.89 -7.62 19.15
C TYR A 131 -21.40 -9.07 19.25
N PRO A 132 -20.65 -9.99 19.90
CA PRO A 132 -21.08 -11.39 20.06
C PRO A 132 -22.43 -11.57 20.76
N ASP A 133 -22.86 -10.60 21.55
CA ASP A 133 -24.17 -10.58 22.23
C ASP A 133 -25.34 -10.11 21.34
N GLY A 134 -25.07 -9.84 20.05
CA GLY A 134 -26.03 -9.36 19.06
C GLY A 134 -26.27 -7.85 19.08
N ARG A 135 -25.64 -7.13 20.01
CA ARG A 135 -25.75 -5.67 20.09
C ARG A 135 -25.03 -5.01 18.92
N VAL A 136 -25.70 -4.06 18.26
CA VAL A 136 -25.14 -3.26 17.17
C VAL A 136 -24.76 -1.88 17.68
N VAL A 137 -23.53 -1.49 17.47
CA VAL A 137 -23.00 -0.14 17.83
C VAL A 137 -22.41 0.51 16.59
N SER A 138 -22.77 1.76 16.37
CA SER A 138 -22.18 2.58 15.31
C SER A 138 -20.89 3.21 15.83
N ILE A 139 -19.80 2.96 15.13
CA ILE A 139 -18.47 3.47 15.48
C ILE A 139 -17.85 4.24 14.30
N ASP A 140 -17.01 5.22 14.62
CA ASP A 140 -16.19 5.88 13.63
C ASP A 140 -14.92 5.06 13.41
N VAL A 141 -14.65 4.74 12.15
CA VAL A 141 -13.49 3.94 11.73
C VAL A 141 -12.65 4.73 10.77
N GLU A 142 -11.35 4.63 10.94
CA GLU A 142 -10.37 5.26 10.08
C GLU A 142 -9.56 4.19 9.36
N TYR A 143 -9.61 4.22 8.03
CA TYR A 143 -8.80 3.37 7.17
C TYR A 143 -7.64 4.18 6.60
N PHE A 144 -6.46 3.62 6.64
CA PHE A 144 -5.29 4.12 5.92
C PHE A 144 -5.02 3.20 4.74
N LEU A 145 -5.16 3.75 3.55
CA LEU A 145 -4.88 3.05 2.31
C LEU A 145 -3.60 3.62 1.70
N LYS A 146 -2.71 2.74 1.34
CA LYS A 146 -1.50 3.10 0.61
C LYS A 146 -1.44 2.26 -0.66
N PHE A 147 -1.26 2.90 -1.79
CA PHE A 147 -1.30 2.22 -3.08
C PHE A 147 -0.39 2.87 -4.12
N CYS A 148 -0.03 2.08 -5.10
CA CYS A 148 0.56 2.53 -6.35
C CYS A 148 -0.17 1.90 -7.53
N ILE A 149 0.06 2.44 -8.72
CA ILE A 149 -0.21 1.73 -9.97
C ILE A 149 1.12 1.08 -10.39
N ASN A 150 1.10 -0.23 -10.62
CA ASN A 150 2.29 -0.93 -11.08
C ASN A 150 2.50 -0.74 -12.59
N LYS A 151 3.64 -1.19 -13.10
CA LYS A 151 4.00 -1.04 -14.53
C LYS A 151 3.05 -1.75 -15.50
N ASN A 152 2.21 -2.66 -15.00
CA ASN A 152 1.18 -3.35 -15.78
C ASN A 152 -0.20 -2.68 -15.66
N GLY A 153 -0.31 -1.56 -14.95
CA GLY A 153 -1.56 -0.82 -14.79
C GLY A 153 -2.48 -1.32 -13.68
N TYR A 154 -2.06 -2.26 -12.85
CA TYR A 154 -2.81 -2.74 -11.69
C TYR A 154 -2.53 -1.91 -10.44
N VAL A 155 -3.48 -1.89 -9.52
CA VAL A 155 -3.32 -1.25 -8.21
C VAL A 155 -2.70 -2.25 -7.23
N VAL A 156 -1.55 -1.89 -6.68
CA VAL A 156 -0.94 -2.61 -5.55
C VAL A 156 -1.23 -1.82 -4.28
N SER A 157 -1.87 -2.45 -3.31
CA SER A 157 -2.36 -1.75 -2.13
C SER A 157 -1.96 -2.41 -0.82
N THR A 158 -1.89 -1.59 0.22
CA THR A 158 -1.92 -1.99 1.62
C THR A 158 -3.02 -1.22 2.35
N ILE A 159 -3.52 -1.77 3.43
CA ILE A 159 -4.56 -1.16 4.25
C ILE A 159 -4.24 -1.37 5.72
N SER A 160 -4.57 -0.39 6.55
CA SER A 160 -4.68 -0.56 7.99
C SER A 160 -5.94 0.11 8.50
N VAL A 161 -6.47 -0.39 9.61
CA VAL A 161 -7.69 0.10 10.23
C VAL A 161 -7.42 0.53 11.66
N HIS A 162 -7.98 1.68 12.02
CA HIS A 162 -7.94 2.24 13.36
C HIS A 162 -9.38 2.54 13.82
N THR A 163 -9.68 2.20 15.04
CA THR A 163 -11.00 2.40 15.69
C THR A 163 -10.89 3.30 16.89
#